data_37d249d7900f25817e5a40b008ec7eb8
#
_entry.id   37d249d7900f25817e5a40b008ec7eb8
#
_cell.length_a   1.000
_cell.length_b   1.000
_cell.length_c   1.000
_cell.angle_alpha   90.00
_cell.angle_beta   90.00
_cell.angle_gamma   90.00
#
_symmetry.space_group_name_H-M   'P 1'
#
loop_
_entity.id
_entity.type
_entity.pdbx_description
1 polymer ?
#
loop_
_entity_poly.entity_id
_entity_poly.type
_entity_poly.pdbx_seq_one_letter_code
_entity_poly.pdbx_strand_id
1 'polypeptide(L)'
;PVGEFSSSIDVLETGLLEKLGIKKVGVAGHPEGSPDISKAGLADALKRKNVIAQESGLDMYLETQFCFDAQAILDWEAQIREAGNRLPIRIGLAGPARLKTLIHFAVISGVGPSLQFLKKQARNVTKLLTVQDPFELIETLAPHIDPQSASALQAIHLYPFGDFAQTARFANQLALEGTR
;
A
#
# COMPACT_ATOMS: atom_id res chain seq x y z
N PRO A 1 0.79 0.58 23.10
CA PRO A 1 2.05 -0.05 22.69
C PRO A 1 2.75 -0.63 23.91
N VAL A 2 3.41 -1.78 23.73
CA VAL A 2 4.24 -2.39 24.77
C VAL A 2 5.69 -2.27 24.29
N GLY A 3 6.48 -1.37 24.89
CA GLY A 3 7.87 -1.14 24.52
C GLY A 3 8.22 0.35 24.38
N GLU A 4 9.47 0.62 24.02
CA GLU A 4 10.02 1.98 23.92
C GLU A 4 9.64 2.70 22.61
N PHE A 5 9.30 1.95 21.55
CA PHE A 5 8.95 2.50 20.24
C PHE A 5 7.44 2.59 20.06
N SER A 6 6.96 3.75 19.64
CA SER A 6 5.54 4.03 19.37
C SER A 6 5.25 4.11 17.88
N SER A 7 6.27 4.28 17.05
CA SER A 7 6.15 4.43 15.61
C SER A 7 7.33 3.82 14.84
N SER A 8 7.16 3.61 13.54
CA SER A 8 8.28 3.22 12.66
C SER A 8 9.37 4.29 12.57
N ILE A 9 9.03 5.55 12.82
CA ILE A 9 9.98 6.64 12.82
C ILE A 9 10.96 6.50 13.98
N ASP A 10 10.48 6.14 15.16
CA ASP A 10 11.33 5.93 16.34
C ASP A 10 12.39 4.85 16.06
N VAL A 11 12.02 3.78 15.35
CA VAL A 11 12.95 2.73 14.94
C VAL A 11 13.98 3.23 13.92
N LEU A 12 13.51 3.99 12.91
CA LEU A 12 14.40 4.56 11.89
C LEU A 12 15.45 5.50 12.50
N GLU A 13 15.05 6.36 13.45
CA GLU A 13 15.91 7.35 14.09
C GLU A 13 16.96 6.73 15.02
N THR A 14 16.85 5.45 15.37
CA THR A 14 17.91 4.76 16.14
C THR A 14 19.21 4.54 15.38
N GLY A 15 19.18 4.59 14.03
CA GLY A 15 20.29 4.18 13.18
C GLY A 15 20.64 2.69 13.29
N LEU A 16 19.74 1.87 13.87
CA LEU A 16 19.99 0.45 14.09
C LEU A 16 19.95 -0.33 12.77
N LEU A 17 19.10 0.08 11.84
CA LEU A 17 18.96 -0.60 10.56
C LEU A 17 20.25 -0.53 9.74
N GLU A 18 20.89 0.64 9.70
CA GLU A 18 22.17 0.85 9.03
C GLU A 18 23.28 0.04 9.70
N LYS A 19 23.32 0.02 11.04
CA LYS A 19 24.29 -0.76 11.82
C LYS A 19 24.18 -2.27 11.57
N LEU A 20 22.96 -2.75 11.29
CA LEU A 20 22.69 -4.14 10.92
C LEU A 20 22.91 -4.44 9.43
N GLY A 21 23.32 -3.45 8.63
CA GLY A 21 23.56 -3.62 7.20
C GLY A 21 22.29 -3.69 6.36
N ILE A 22 21.14 -3.30 6.91
CA ILE A 22 19.88 -3.20 6.16
C ILE A 22 19.97 -1.96 5.27
N LYS A 23 19.78 -2.15 3.98
CA LYS A 23 19.89 -1.07 2.99
C LYS A 23 18.55 -0.60 2.45
N LYS A 24 17.55 -1.48 2.41
CA LYS A 24 16.25 -1.18 1.80
C LYS A 24 15.12 -1.35 2.81
N VAL A 25 14.28 -0.31 2.94
CA VAL A 25 13.25 -0.25 3.97
C VAL A 25 11.93 0.25 3.39
N GLY A 26 10.88 -0.57 3.52
CA GLY A 26 9.51 -0.16 3.26
C GLY A 26 8.89 0.48 4.50
N VAL A 27 8.27 1.62 4.32
CA VAL A 27 7.53 2.33 5.39
C VAL A 27 6.09 2.56 4.97
N ALA A 28 5.16 2.57 5.93
CA ALA A 28 3.73 2.62 5.63
C ALA A 28 3.31 3.90 4.89
N GLY A 29 2.50 3.74 3.84
CA GLY A 29 1.72 4.78 3.18
C GLY A 29 0.22 4.55 3.40
N HIS A 30 -0.57 5.62 3.50
CA HIS A 30 -1.98 5.55 3.88
C HIS A 30 -2.86 6.32 2.89
N PRO A 31 -3.18 5.77 1.71
CA PRO A 31 -4.02 6.45 0.72
C PRO A 31 -5.41 6.82 1.25
N GLU A 32 -5.97 5.98 2.09
CA GLU A 32 -7.29 6.20 2.71
C GLU A 32 -7.23 6.81 4.11
N GLY A 33 -6.04 7.24 4.56
CA GLY A 33 -5.84 7.70 5.92
C GLY A 33 -5.65 6.55 6.92
N SER A 34 -5.78 6.87 8.21
CA SER A 34 -5.69 5.91 9.31
C SER A 34 -6.75 6.25 10.36
N PRO A 35 -7.39 5.27 11.00
CA PRO A 35 -8.32 5.53 12.10
C PRO A 35 -7.60 6.06 13.35
N ASP A 36 -6.31 5.72 13.51
CA ASP A 36 -5.55 5.99 14.73
C ASP A 36 -4.65 7.23 14.62
N ILE A 37 -4.45 7.77 13.40
CA ILE A 37 -3.53 8.87 13.15
C ILE A 37 -4.27 9.98 12.40
N SER A 38 -4.22 11.20 12.92
CA SER A 38 -4.82 12.35 12.26
C SER A 38 -4.17 12.65 10.90
N LYS A 39 -4.89 13.33 10.00
CA LYS A 39 -4.33 13.76 8.70
C LYS A 39 -3.05 14.59 8.87
N ALA A 40 -3.01 15.48 9.86
CA ALA A 40 -1.81 16.26 10.16
C ALA A 40 -0.65 15.38 10.63
N GLY A 41 -0.93 14.38 11.48
CA GLY A 41 0.07 13.41 11.92
C GLY A 41 0.63 12.54 10.79
N LEU A 42 -0.23 12.13 9.84
CA LEU A 42 0.22 11.40 8.63
C LEU A 42 1.11 12.27 7.74
N ALA A 43 0.76 13.54 7.55
CA ALA A 43 1.57 14.49 6.77
C ALA A 43 2.93 14.74 7.43
N ASP A 44 2.96 14.95 8.75
CA ASP A 44 4.20 15.14 9.50
C ASP A 44 5.09 13.88 9.46
N ALA A 45 4.50 12.70 9.67
CA ALA A 45 5.22 11.44 9.58
C ALA A 45 5.83 11.21 8.18
N LEU A 46 5.11 11.56 7.11
CA LEU A 46 5.61 11.47 5.74
C LEU A 46 6.79 12.42 5.51
N LYS A 47 6.70 13.66 6.00
CA LYS A 47 7.78 14.65 5.92
C LYS A 47 9.04 14.14 6.63
N ARG A 48 8.91 13.62 7.86
CA ARG A 48 10.03 13.03 8.61
C ARG A 48 10.65 11.84 7.89
N LYS A 49 9.85 10.94 7.29
CA LYS A 49 10.34 9.81 6.49
C LYS A 49 11.18 10.29 5.29
N ASN A 50 10.77 11.35 4.61
CA ASN A 50 11.54 11.93 3.49
C ASN A 50 12.88 12.51 3.98
N VAL A 51 12.91 13.17 5.13
CA VAL A 51 14.15 13.69 5.73
C VAL A 51 15.09 12.53 6.09
N ILE A 52 14.59 11.52 6.80
CA ILE A 52 15.38 10.34 7.18
C ILE A 52 15.99 9.65 5.95
N ALA A 53 15.20 9.48 4.87
CA ALA A 53 15.70 8.86 3.65
C ALA A 53 16.87 9.65 3.00
N GLN A 54 16.86 10.98 3.13
CA GLN A 54 17.95 11.83 2.63
C GLN A 54 19.20 11.76 3.51
N GLU A 55 19.04 11.62 4.81
CA GLU A 55 20.13 11.69 5.79
C GLU A 55 20.76 10.33 6.10
N SER A 56 19.97 9.23 6.07
CA SER A 56 20.43 7.91 6.50
C SER A 56 21.14 7.09 5.42
N GLY A 57 20.98 7.43 4.15
CA GLY A 57 21.45 6.59 3.04
C GLY A 57 20.67 5.29 2.84
N LEU A 58 19.54 5.09 3.53
CA LEU A 58 18.63 3.97 3.32
C LEU A 58 17.85 4.15 2.01
N ASP A 59 17.77 3.10 1.21
CA ASP A 59 16.83 3.01 0.07
C ASP A 59 15.42 2.81 0.60
N MET A 60 14.74 3.94 0.88
CA MET A 60 13.41 3.93 1.48
C MET A 60 12.33 4.05 0.42
N TYR A 61 11.20 3.36 0.64
CA TYR A 61 10.00 3.44 -0.18
C TYR A 61 8.73 3.40 0.68
N LEU A 62 7.66 3.96 0.17
CA LEU A 62 6.34 3.81 0.75
C LEU A 62 5.72 2.49 0.29
N GLU A 63 5.23 1.68 1.22
CA GLU A 63 4.35 0.55 0.95
C GLU A 63 2.97 0.89 1.47
N THR A 64 1.98 0.98 0.58
CA THR A 64 0.67 1.45 1.01
C THR A 64 -0.14 0.36 1.68
N GLN A 65 -1.03 0.76 2.57
CA GLN A 65 -2.16 -0.07 2.96
C GLN A 65 -2.93 -0.48 1.69
N PHE A 66 -3.55 -1.66 1.70
CA PHE A 66 -4.35 -2.09 0.56
C PHE A 66 -5.55 -1.18 0.33
N CYS A 67 -5.85 -0.93 -0.95
CA CYS A 67 -6.94 -0.08 -1.39
C CYS A 67 -7.68 -0.76 -2.55
N PHE A 68 -8.95 -0.42 -2.74
CA PHE A 68 -9.80 -0.95 -3.81
C PHE A 68 -10.27 0.13 -4.80
N ASP A 69 -9.78 1.35 -4.67
CA ASP A 69 -10.15 2.49 -5.50
C ASP A 69 -8.90 3.11 -6.12
N ALA A 70 -8.75 2.96 -7.45
CA ALA A 70 -7.64 3.51 -8.20
C ALA A 70 -7.59 5.03 -8.11
N GLN A 71 -8.75 5.70 -8.17
CA GLN A 71 -8.79 7.16 -8.13
C GLN A 71 -8.31 7.69 -6.77
N ALA A 72 -8.70 7.03 -5.68
CA ALA A 72 -8.23 7.40 -4.34
C ALA A 72 -6.70 7.26 -4.20
N ILE A 73 -6.11 6.23 -4.83
CA ILE A 73 -4.66 6.04 -4.86
C ILE A 73 -3.98 7.17 -5.64
N LEU A 74 -4.48 7.48 -6.83
CA LEU A 74 -3.90 8.50 -7.71
C LEU A 74 -4.03 9.90 -7.11
N ASP A 75 -5.17 10.24 -6.53
CA ASP A 75 -5.40 11.52 -5.86
C ASP A 75 -4.46 11.69 -4.65
N TRP A 76 -4.31 10.62 -3.86
CA TRP A 76 -3.39 10.62 -2.72
C TRP A 76 -1.93 10.77 -3.18
N GLU A 77 -1.51 10.02 -4.21
CA GLU A 77 -0.16 10.13 -4.76
C GLU A 77 0.14 11.56 -5.21
N ALA A 78 -0.76 12.16 -6.01
CA ALA A 78 -0.62 13.52 -6.48
C ALA A 78 -0.50 14.51 -5.31
N GLN A 79 -1.37 14.38 -4.30
CA GLN A 79 -1.37 15.23 -3.12
C GLN A 79 -0.05 15.15 -2.35
N ILE A 80 0.46 13.94 -2.08
CA ILE A 80 1.72 13.81 -1.33
C ILE A 80 2.93 14.22 -2.14
N ARG A 81 2.94 14.01 -3.45
CA ARG A 81 4.00 14.45 -4.36
C ARG A 81 4.07 15.98 -4.41
N GLU A 82 2.93 16.67 -4.50
CA GLU A 82 2.84 18.14 -4.41
C GLU A 82 3.30 18.65 -3.04
N ALA A 83 3.00 17.91 -1.96
CA ALA A 83 3.46 18.20 -0.62
C ALA A 83 4.97 17.92 -0.39
N GLY A 84 5.69 17.44 -1.41
CA GLY A 84 7.14 17.26 -1.39
C GLY A 84 7.62 15.83 -1.15
N ASN A 85 6.74 14.81 -1.23
CA ASN A 85 7.20 13.42 -1.19
C ASN A 85 8.15 13.11 -2.34
N ARG A 86 9.26 12.45 -2.02
CA ARG A 86 10.25 11.95 -2.99
C ARG A 86 10.46 10.44 -2.88
N LEU A 87 9.83 9.80 -1.91
CA LEU A 87 9.92 8.34 -1.76
C LEU A 87 9.12 7.66 -2.86
N PRO A 88 9.70 6.64 -3.51
CA PRO A 88 8.97 5.78 -4.42
C PRO A 88 7.85 5.03 -3.70
N ILE A 89 6.79 4.71 -4.42
CA ILE A 89 5.59 4.12 -3.85
C ILE A 89 5.36 2.73 -4.44
N ARG A 90 5.18 1.75 -3.57
CA ARG A 90 4.63 0.43 -3.89
C ARG A 90 3.19 0.38 -3.42
N ILE A 91 2.29 0.16 -4.36
CA ILE A 91 0.85 0.16 -4.08
C ILE A 91 0.45 -1.20 -3.53
N GLY A 92 -0.10 -1.21 -2.34
CA GLY A 92 -0.68 -2.40 -1.73
C GLY A 92 -2.06 -2.72 -2.31
N LEU A 93 -2.21 -3.90 -2.88
CA LEU A 93 -3.48 -4.42 -3.36
C LEU A 93 -3.76 -5.78 -2.73
N ALA A 94 -5.04 -6.09 -2.54
CA ALA A 94 -5.42 -7.43 -2.12
C ALA A 94 -5.18 -8.42 -3.26
N GLY A 95 -4.43 -9.49 -3.01
CA GLY A 95 -4.38 -10.64 -3.91
C GLY A 95 -5.74 -11.32 -4.05
N PRO A 96 -5.90 -12.26 -4.98
CA PRO A 96 -7.17 -12.95 -5.19
C PRO A 96 -7.69 -13.59 -3.90
N ALA A 97 -8.86 -13.16 -3.45
CA ALA A 97 -9.46 -13.66 -2.22
C ALA A 97 -11.00 -13.60 -2.31
N ARG A 98 -11.67 -14.39 -1.47
CA ARG A 98 -13.13 -14.33 -1.37
C ARG A 98 -13.56 -12.97 -0.83
N LEU A 99 -14.65 -12.41 -1.35
CA LEU A 99 -15.18 -11.12 -0.91
C LEU A 99 -15.40 -11.07 0.61
N LYS A 100 -15.84 -12.16 1.21
CA LYS A 100 -15.97 -12.31 2.68
C LYS A 100 -14.63 -12.07 3.39
N THR A 101 -13.55 -12.62 2.87
CA THR A 101 -12.20 -12.48 3.42
C THR A 101 -11.71 -11.04 3.30
N LEU A 102 -11.93 -10.39 2.15
CA LEU A 102 -11.57 -9.00 1.92
C LEU A 102 -12.29 -8.05 2.88
N ILE A 103 -13.59 -8.25 3.10
CA ILE A 103 -14.38 -7.48 4.08
C ILE A 103 -13.80 -7.65 5.49
N HIS A 104 -13.48 -8.88 5.88
CA HIS A 104 -12.91 -9.17 7.21
C HIS A 104 -11.59 -8.39 7.42
N PHE A 105 -10.66 -8.46 6.46
CA PHE A 105 -9.41 -7.73 6.56
C PHE A 105 -9.59 -6.21 6.49
N ALA A 106 -10.53 -5.70 5.69
CA ALA A 106 -10.83 -4.27 5.64
C ALA A 106 -11.35 -3.73 6.98
N VAL A 107 -12.13 -4.54 7.71
CA VAL A 107 -12.59 -4.18 9.07
C VAL A 107 -11.42 -4.13 10.05
N ILE A 108 -10.57 -5.17 10.08
CA ILE A 108 -9.44 -5.26 11.02
C ILE A 108 -8.42 -4.16 10.76
N SER A 109 -8.15 -3.85 9.49
CA SER A 109 -7.16 -2.84 9.09
C SER A 109 -7.69 -1.40 9.15
N GLY A 110 -8.97 -1.20 9.45
CA GLY A 110 -9.56 0.13 9.58
C GLY A 110 -9.63 0.95 8.28
N VAL A 111 -9.59 0.29 7.12
CA VAL A 111 -9.68 0.94 5.80
C VAL A 111 -11.15 1.24 5.46
N GLY A 112 -11.62 2.42 5.89
CA GLY A 112 -13.03 2.80 5.86
C GLY A 112 -13.64 2.91 4.46
N PRO A 113 -13.07 3.68 3.52
CA PRO A 113 -13.55 3.79 2.14
C PRO A 113 -13.54 2.45 1.40
N SER A 114 -12.45 1.68 1.49
CA SER A 114 -12.36 0.31 0.94
C SER A 114 -13.43 -0.61 1.51
N LEU A 115 -13.69 -0.54 2.83
CA LEU A 115 -14.75 -1.33 3.45
C LEU A 115 -16.14 -0.96 2.90
N GLN A 116 -16.42 0.34 2.65
CA GLN A 116 -17.69 0.78 2.06
C GLN A 116 -17.84 0.27 0.62
N PHE A 117 -16.76 0.32 -0.15
CA PHE A 117 -16.73 -0.23 -1.51
C PHE A 117 -17.07 -1.73 -1.52
N LEU A 118 -16.39 -2.54 -0.70
CA LEU A 118 -16.63 -3.97 -0.58
C LEU A 118 -18.06 -4.30 -0.10
N LYS A 119 -18.59 -3.54 0.87
CA LYS A 119 -19.97 -3.71 1.35
C LYS A 119 -21.01 -3.44 0.28
N LYS A 120 -20.78 -2.48 -0.62
CA LYS A 120 -21.66 -2.25 -1.77
C LYS A 120 -21.71 -3.46 -2.72
N GLN A 121 -20.57 -4.13 -2.93
CA GLN A 121 -20.51 -5.35 -3.74
C GLN A 121 -21.17 -6.55 -3.04
N ALA A 122 -21.14 -6.58 -1.72
CA ALA A 122 -21.67 -7.68 -0.89
C ALA A 122 -23.20 -7.70 -0.73
N ARG A 123 -23.95 -6.83 -1.41
CA ARG A 123 -25.43 -6.80 -1.34
C ARG A 123 -26.11 -8.10 -1.77
N ASN A 124 -25.40 -8.95 -2.51
CA ASN A 124 -25.88 -10.29 -2.86
C ASN A 124 -25.04 -11.35 -2.10
N VAL A 125 -25.71 -12.18 -1.30
CA VAL A 125 -25.08 -13.21 -0.46
C VAL A 125 -24.22 -14.19 -1.27
N THR A 126 -24.64 -14.51 -2.49
CA THR A 126 -23.86 -15.39 -3.38
C THR A 126 -22.51 -14.79 -3.77
N LYS A 127 -22.40 -13.47 -3.87
CA LYS A 127 -21.13 -12.79 -4.16
C LYS A 127 -20.11 -12.87 -3.02
N LEU A 128 -20.52 -13.09 -1.79
CA LEU A 128 -19.60 -13.23 -0.65
C LEU A 128 -18.63 -14.42 -0.78
N LEU A 129 -19.02 -15.43 -1.54
CA LEU A 129 -18.22 -16.63 -1.78
C LEU A 129 -17.40 -16.58 -3.06
N THR A 130 -17.62 -15.57 -3.93
CA THR A 130 -16.83 -15.41 -5.15
C THR A 130 -15.45 -14.89 -4.83
N VAL A 131 -14.46 -15.39 -5.54
CA VAL A 131 -13.10 -14.83 -5.53
C VAL A 131 -13.13 -13.53 -6.32
N GLN A 132 -12.56 -12.50 -5.74
CA GLN A 132 -12.28 -11.23 -6.38
C GLN A 132 -10.77 -11.16 -6.58
N ASP A 133 -10.32 -10.64 -7.69
CA ASP A 133 -8.92 -10.33 -7.95
C ASP A 133 -8.76 -8.85 -8.32
N PRO A 134 -7.56 -8.29 -8.21
CA PRO A 134 -7.32 -6.87 -8.48
C PRO A 134 -6.98 -6.55 -9.94
N PHE A 135 -7.31 -7.41 -10.92
CA PHE A 135 -6.87 -7.26 -12.29
C PHE A 135 -7.28 -5.90 -12.90
N GLU A 136 -8.56 -5.53 -12.84
CA GLU A 136 -9.06 -4.25 -13.36
C GLU A 136 -8.40 -3.04 -12.68
N LEU A 137 -8.12 -3.16 -11.38
CA LEU A 137 -7.45 -2.12 -10.61
C LEU A 137 -5.98 -1.98 -11.06
N ILE A 138 -5.30 -3.10 -11.31
CA ILE A 138 -3.95 -3.14 -11.85
C ILE A 138 -3.89 -2.53 -13.25
N GLU A 139 -4.81 -2.88 -14.14
CA GLU A 139 -4.87 -2.29 -15.49
C GLU A 139 -5.03 -0.76 -15.43
N THR A 140 -5.87 -0.27 -14.51
CA THR A 140 -6.08 1.17 -14.33
C THR A 140 -4.83 1.88 -13.81
N LEU A 141 -4.06 1.23 -12.94
CA LEU A 141 -2.87 1.82 -12.32
C LEU A 141 -1.60 1.66 -13.17
N ALA A 142 -1.53 0.65 -14.04
CA ALA A 142 -0.36 0.32 -14.84
C ALA A 142 0.23 1.50 -15.63
N PRO A 143 -0.57 2.37 -16.29
CA PRO A 143 -0.02 3.54 -16.99
C PRO A 143 0.70 4.55 -16.08
N HIS A 144 0.41 4.53 -14.78
CA HIS A 144 1.02 5.45 -13.79
C HIS A 144 2.27 4.85 -13.12
N ILE A 145 2.56 3.56 -13.36
CA ILE A 145 3.73 2.85 -12.83
C ILE A 145 4.91 2.89 -13.83
N ASP A 146 4.71 3.50 -14.98
CA ASP A 146 5.74 3.69 -15.98
C ASP A 146 6.87 4.59 -15.44
N PRO A 147 8.16 4.18 -15.55
CA PRO A 147 9.31 5.02 -15.17
C PRO A 147 9.37 6.37 -15.88
N GLN A 148 8.69 6.54 -17.03
CA GLN A 148 8.58 7.81 -17.75
C GLN A 148 7.43 8.70 -17.25
N SER A 149 6.57 8.16 -16.40
CA SER A 149 5.48 8.94 -15.80
C SER A 149 6.04 9.92 -14.75
N ALA A 150 5.32 11.01 -14.52
CA ALA A 150 5.65 11.94 -13.44
C ALA A 150 5.24 11.41 -12.05
N SER A 151 4.63 10.23 -11.98
CA SER A 151 4.14 9.60 -10.76
C SER A 151 5.28 8.98 -9.95
N ALA A 152 5.13 8.97 -8.63
CA ALA A 152 6.03 8.25 -7.73
C ALA A 152 5.69 6.75 -7.61
N LEU A 153 4.64 6.27 -8.30
CA LEU A 153 4.24 4.87 -8.28
C LEU A 153 5.26 4.02 -9.04
N GLN A 154 5.83 3.00 -8.39
CA GLN A 154 6.87 2.17 -9.00
C GLN A 154 6.53 0.70 -9.14
N ALA A 155 5.67 0.18 -8.27
CA ALA A 155 5.36 -1.24 -8.26
C ALA A 155 4.03 -1.51 -7.54
N ILE A 156 3.54 -2.73 -7.72
CA ILE A 156 2.41 -3.28 -6.98
C ILE A 156 2.93 -4.28 -5.94
N HIS A 157 2.41 -4.19 -4.74
CA HIS A 157 2.57 -5.16 -3.66
C HIS A 157 1.25 -5.90 -3.45
N LEU A 158 1.26 -7.23 -3.54
CA LEU A 158 0.07 -8.05 -3.35
C LEU A 158 0.02 -8.65 -1.95
N TYR A 159 -1.01 -8.31 -1.18
CA TYR A 159 -1.29 -8.91 0.13
C TYR A 159 -2.03 -10.24 -0.03
N PRO A 160 -1.43 -11.39 0.35
CA PRO A 160 -2.04 -12.70 0.17
C PRO A 160 -3.00 -13.04 1.32
N PHE A 161 -4.15 -12.42 1.38
CA PHE A 161 -5.15 -12.61 2.42
C PHE A 161 -5.66 -14.06 2.54
N GLY A 162 -4.84 -14.92 3.14
CA GLY A 162 -5.15 -16.30 3.45
C GLY A 162 -4.82 -17.34 2.38
N ASP A 163 -4.42 -16.94 1.16
CA ASP A 163 -3.97 -17.87 0.11
C ASP A 163 -2.74 -17.34 -0.63
N PHE A 164 -1.57 -17.59 -0.07
CA PHE A 164 -0.30 -17.23 -0.69
C PHE A 164 -0.09 -17.90 -2.05
N ALA A 165 -0.45 -19.18 -2.17
CA ALA A 165 -0.23 -19.92 -3.41
C ALA A 165 -1.10 -19.38 -4.56
N GLN A 166 -2.34 -18.99 -4.28
CA GLN A 166 -3.22 -18.35 -5.26
C GLN A 166 -2.69 -16.98 -5.68
N THR A 167 -2.25 -16.17 -4.72
CA THR A 167 -1.67 -14.85 -4.99
C THR A 167 -0.38 -14.96 -5.81
N ALA A 168 0.50 -15.91 -5.51
CA ALA A 168 1.72 -16.15 -6.27
C ALA A 168 1.43 -16.60 -7.72
N ARG A 169 0.43 -17.48 -7.93
CA ARG A 169 0.00 -17.85 -9.29
C ARG A 169 -0.52 -16.66 -10.07
N PHE A 170 -1.35 -15.83 -9.44
CA PHE A 170 -1.88 -14.60 -10.05
C PHE A 170 -0.75 -13.63 -10.43
N ALA A 171 0.21 -13.39 -9.54
CA ALA A 171 1.36 -12.52 -9.79
C ALA A 171 2.22 -13.04 -10.97
N ASN A 172 2.47 -14.34 -11.02
CA ASN A 172 3.22 -14.94 -12.13
C ASN A 172 2.48 -14.84 -13.47
N GLN A 173 1.16 -15.00 -13.47
CA GLN A 173 0.34 -14.83 -14.68
C GLN A 173 0.41 -13.39 -15.19
N LEU A 174 0.27 -12.39 -14.33
CA LEU A 174 0.42 -10.98 -14.69
C LEU A 174 1.80 -10.67 -15.28
N ALA A 175 2.87 -11.23 -14.71
CA ALA A 175 4.23 -11.02 -15.20
C ALA A 175 4.42 -11.59 -16.61
N LEU A 176 3.76 -12.71 -16.94
CA LEU A 176 3.82 -13.33 -18.27
C LEU A 176 3.00 -12.55 -19.32
N GLU A 177 1.90 -11.92 -18.90
CA GLU A 177 1.04 -11.12 -19.80
C GLU A 177 1.64 -9.73 -20.06
N GLY A 178 2.30 -9.13 -19.09
CA GLY A 178 2.98 -7.84 -19.22
C GLY A 178 4.28 -7.84 -20.03
N THR A 179 4.76 -9.03 -20.41
CA THR A 179 5.93 -9.22 -21.28
C THR A 179 5.59 -9.36 -22.77
N ARG A 180 4.32 -9.22 -23.15
CA ARG A 180 3.84 -9.24 -24.53
C ARG A 180 3.50 -7.83 -25.02
#